data_16d4b6c7f8c328363eb3c28a508f1938
#
_entry.id   16d4b6c7f8c328363eb3c28a508f1938
#
_cell.length_a   1.000
_cell.length_b   1.000
_cell.length_c   1.000
_cell.angle_alpha   90.00
_cell.angle_beta   90.00
_cell.angle_gamma   90.00
#
_symmetry.space_group_name_H-M   'P 1'
#
loop_
_entity.id
_entity.type
_entity.pdbx_description
1 polymer ?
#
loop_
_entity_poly.entity_id
_entity_poly.type
_entity_poly.pdbx_seq_one_letter_code
_entity_poly.pdbx_strand_id
1 'polypeptide(L)'
;VSMFTAVTGWVLYICFGTDFVTAQHPREYLMFLLGDAPSAENVKLFISQNIFIRYIGRAAEVVLFLLATMSIIEILENNGCFDFLTDFFKTRNSRKLLWFVSAVSFALSCSIDNVSVTIMMLVIVHKLIANKQYRVFYGCAVLIAVTCGGCMTVIGDPVGLVLWSREAVTATNFTASLVLPCLIAAVVPIYLISRKLPERIDLQTFIVPFRGDDTRMTSKQQITMFVVSFTCLWLVPTFTKFTHLSPFLGALCVLAVVWIVNEGMNRKLINSEQMVQQRRPRAIQYMSIQTILYVIGIMLTLGVVKETGYLNMFADKYGELLHNDVFLYGTAAGIISTFLDTFTTAFTSFEMFDIDSVGVFAQNGPYWKIISYCTAMGGIMFCVGSMSGITYLKMEKISLHKFFRMFTGKIFLGWLLGMIFLYMEVYFFNFWK
;
A
#
# COMPACT_ATOMS: atom_id res chain seq x y z
N VAL A 1 -2.28 -18.90 -5.14
CA VAL A 1 -3.34 -18.79 -6.15
C VAL A 1 -2.94 -17.74 -7.18
N SER A 2 -2.69 -16.47 -6.82
CA SER A 2 -2.36 -15.37 -7.76
C SER A 2 -1.19 -15.70 -8.70
N MET A 3 -0.09 -16.25 -8.19
CA MET A 3 1.04 -16.68 -9.02
C MET A 3 0.68 -17.82 -9.97
N PHE A 4 -0.14 -18.78 -9.53
CA PHE A 4 -0.60 -19.87 -10.37
C PHE A 4 -1.48 -19.35 -11.52
N THR A 5 -2.43 -18.46 -11.22
CA THR A 5 -3.27 -17.83 -12.26
C THR A 5 -2.44 -17.01 -13.25
N ALA A 6 -1.42 -16.28 -12.78
CA ALA A 6 -0.50 -15.53 -13.63
C ALA A 6 0.25 -16.45 -14.61
N VAL A 7 0.90 -17.50 -14.08
CA VAL A 7 1.67 -18.45 -14.92
C VAL A 7 0.76 -19.15 -15.92
N THR A 8 -0.40 -19.65 -15.45
CA THR A 8 -1.37 -20.32 -16.36
C THR A 8 -1.87 -19.36 -17.43
N GLY A 9 -2.19 -18.11 -17.08
CA GLY A 9 -2.63 -17.09 -18.02
C GLY A 9 -1.59 -16.79 -19.09
N TRP A 10 -0.33 -16.58 -18.72
CA TRP A 10 0.75 -16.33 -19.68
C TRP A 10 1.04 -17.55 -20.58
N VAL A 11 1.01 -18.77 -20.03
CA VAL A 11 1.17 -19.99 -20.83
C VAL A 11 0.04 -20.11 -21.87
N LEU A 12 -1.20 -19.89 -21.47
CA LEU A 12 -2.34 -19.89 -22.39
C LEU A 12 -2.22 -18.78 -23.44
N TYR A 13 -1.81 -17.57 -23.04
CA TYR A 13 -1.62 -16.46 -23.97
C TYR A 13 -0.51 -16.74 -24.99
N ILE A 14 0.62 -17.33 -24.58
CA ILE A 14 1.69 -17.73 -25.52
C ILE A 14 1.23 -18.84 -26.47
N CYS A 15 0.40 -19.78 -26.00
CA CYS A 15 -0.06 -20.89 -26.82
C CYS A 15 -1.18 -20.51 -27.80
N PHE A 16 -2.09 -19.62 -27.40
CA PHE A 16 -3.33 -19.33 -28.12
C PHE A 16 -3.52 -17.85 -28.47
N GLY A 17 -2.60 -16.97 -28.07
CA GLY A 17 -2.74 -15.52 -28.18
C GLY A 17 -2.25 -14.92 -29.51
N THR A 18 -1.99 -15.71 -30.54
CA THR A 18 -1.45 -15.23 -31.81
C THR A 18 -2.28 -14.10 -32.43
N ASP A 19 -3.59 -14.24 -32.42
CA ASP A 19 -4.52 -13.29 -33.03
C ASP A 19 -4.60 -11.98 -32.22
N PHE A 20 -4.47 -12.06 -30.89
CA PHE A 20 -4.46 -10.87 -30.02
C PHE A 20 -3.21 -10.01 -30.21
N VAL A 21 -2.05 -10.61 -30.42
CA VAL A 21 -0.78 -9.89 -30.64
C VAL A 21 -0.84 -9.06 -31.92
N THR A 22 -1.35 -9.63 -33.00
CA THR A 22 -1.49 -8.91 -34.29
C THR A 22 -2.52 -7.78 -34.20
N ALA A 23 -3.54 -7.91 -33.33
CA ALA A 23 -4.54 -6.89 -33.11
C ALA A 23 -4.03 -5.76 -32.20
N GLN A 24 -3.33 -6.07 -31.10
CA GLN A 24 -2.92 -5.09 -30.10
C GLN A 24 -1.57 -4.41 -30.40
N HIS A 25 -0.62 -5.14 -31.01
CA HIS A 25 0.75 -4.68 -31.26
C HIS A 25 1.19 -4.81 -32.74
N PRO A 26 0.39 -4.38 -33.73
CA PRO A 26 0.71 -4.61 -35.13
C PRO A 26 2.04 -3.98 -35.57
N ARG A 27 2.32 -2.75 -35.11
CA ARG A 27 3.55 -2.03 -35.48
C ARG A 27 4.80 -2.60 -34.82
N GLU A 28 4.73 -2.91 -33.53
CA GLU A 28 5.86 -3.45 -32.76
C GLU A 28 6.22 -4.85 -33.27
N TYR A 29 5.22 -5.68 -33.60
CA TYR A 29 5.43 -7.00 -34.16
C TYR A 29 6.07 -6.96 -35.57
N LEU A 30 5.61 -6.05 -36.43
CA LEU A 30 6.22 -5.85 -37.76
C LEU A 30 7.68 -5.37 -37.63
N MET A 31 8.00 -4.50 -36.68
CA MET A 31 9.40 -4.10 -36.44
C MET A 31 10.25 -5.28 -35.93
N PHE A 32 9.68 -6.15 -35.10
CA PHE A 32 10.39 -7.33 -34.60
C PHE A 32 10.72 -8.32 -35.68
N LEU A 33 9.85 -8.50 -36.70
CA LEU A 33 10.06 -9.42 -37.79
C LEU A 33 11.23 -9.03 -38.73
N LEU A 34 11.65 -7.75 -38.76
CA LEU A 34 12.74 -7.24 -39.59
C LEU A 34 12.70 -7.70 -41.09
N GLY A 35 11.51 -8.07 -41.58
CA GLY A 35 11.29 -8.58 -42.93
C GLY A 35 11.10 -10.10 -43.01
N ASP A 36 11.19 -10.82 -41.92
CA ASP A 36 10.86 -12.25 -41.90
C ASP A 36 9.34 -12.48 -42.07
N ALA A 37 8.98 -13.64 -42.55
CA ALA A 37 7.57 -14.00 -42.70
C ALA A 37 6.92 -14.23 -41.32
N PRO A 38 5.67 -13.75 -41.12
CA PRO A 38 4.95 -14.02 -39.90
C PRO A 38 4.73 -15.52 -39.71
N SER A 39 5.25 -16.05 -38.60
CA SER A 39 5.08 -17.45 -38.20
C SER A 39 4.59 -17.53 -36.74
N ALA A 40 3.93 -18.64 -36.40
CA ALA A 40 3.47 -18.87 -35.03
C ALA A 40 4.64 -18.92 -34.02
N GLU A 41 5.83 -19.31 -34.47
CA GLU A 41 7.04 -19.34 -33.66
C GLU A 41 7.55 -17.91 -33.40
N ASN A 42 7.57 -17.05 -34.42
CA ASN A 42 7.96 -15.65 -34.30
C ASN A 42 7.01 -14.88 -33.35
N VAL A 43 5.71 -15.18 -33.37
CA VAL A 43 4.75 -14.61 -32.43
C VAL A 43 5.07 -15.03 -30.98
N LYS A 44 5.34 -16.31 -30.73
CA LYS A 44 5.71 -16.79 -29.38
C LYS A 44 7.00 -16.16 -28.90
N LEU A 45 8.00 -15.99 -29.75
CA LEU A 45 9.23 -15.29 -29.42
C LEU A 45 8.98 -13.81 -29.10
N PHE A 46 8.17 -13.14 -29.91
CA PHE A 46 7.80 -11.75 -29.65
C PHE A 46 7.09 -11.57 -28.30
N ILE A 47 6.11 -12.44 -28.00
CA ILE A 47 5.43 -12.41 -26.70
C ILE A 47 6.43 -12.58 -25.55
N SER A 48 7.28 -13.60 -25.64
CA SER A 48 8.21 -13.92 -24.55
C SER A 48 9.30 -12.88 -24.34
N GLN A 49 9.86 -12.32 -25.43
CA GLN A 49 11.02 -11.42 -25.36
C GLN A 49 10.64 -9.94 -25.22
N ASN A 50 9.45 -9.52 -25.68
CA ASN A 50 9.04 -8.13 -25.64
C ASN A 50 7.88 -7.90 -24.66
N ILE A 51 6.74 -8.55 -24.87
CA ILE A 51 5.53 -8.28 -24.08
C ILE A 51 5.72 -8.76 -22.63
N PHE A 52 6.05 -10.03 -22.44
CA PHE A 52 6.18 -10.64 -21.12
C PHE A 52 7.28 -9.98 -20.28
N ILE A 53 8.44 -9.69 -20.87
CA ILE A 53 9.55 -9.00 -20.18
C ILE A 53 9.14 -7.60 -19.73
N ARG A 54 8.36 -6.87 -20.55
CA ARG A 54 7.84 -5.53 -20.17
C ARG A 54 6.96 -5.60 -18.90
N TYR A 55 6.08 -6.61 -18.81
CA TYR A 55 5.26 -6.80 -17.60
C TYR A 55 6.07 -7.25 -16.39
N ILE A 56 7.04 -8.15 -16.58
CA ILE A 56 7.97 -8.53 -15.50
C ILE A 56 8.77 -7.33 -15.03
N GLY A 57 9.28 -6.51 -15.94
CA GLY A 57 10.03 -5.29 -15.59
C GLY A 57 9.22 -4.35 -14.70
N ARG A 58 7.98 -4.05 -15.09
CA ARG A 58 7.07 -3.22 -14.28
C ARG A 58 6.75 -3.83 -12.92
N ALA A 59 6.49 -5.14 -12.88
CA ALA A 59 6.24 -5.83 -11.62
C ALA A 59 7.49 -5.85 -10.73
N ALA A 60 8.68 -6.03 -11.32
CA ALA A 60 9.94 -6.02 -10.59
C ALA A 60 10.25 -4.65 -9.96
N GLU A 61 9.95 -3.54 -10.61
CA GLU A 61 10.13 -2.20 -10.05
C GLU A 61 9.34 -2.03 -8.75
N VAL A 62 8.05 -2.38 -8.77
CA VAL A 62 7.18 -2.28 -7.60
C VAL A 62 7.64 -3.22 -6.49
N VAL A 63 8.00 -4.44 -6.84
CA VAL A 63 8.43 -5.47 -5.89
C VAL A 63 9.76 -5.13 -5.24
N LEU A 64 10.74 -4.67 -6.01
CA LEU A 64 12.04 -4.25 -5.47
C LEU A 64 11.91 -3.06 -4.51
N PHE A 65 11.00 -2.14 -4.81
CA PHE A 65 10.68 -1.05 -3.90
C PHE A 65 10.07 -1.56 -2.59
N LEU A 66 9.05 -2.42 -2.67
CA LEU A 66 8.42 -3.03 -1.49
C LEU A 66 9.42 -3.85 -0.67
N LEU A 67 10.27 -4.63 -1.34
CA LEU A 67 11.30 -5.41 -0.68
C LEU A 67 12.30 -4.51 0.06
N ALA A 68 12.72 -3.41 -0.54
CA ALA A 68 13.62 -2.45 0.09
C ALA A 68 12.98 -1.81 1.34
N THR A 69 11.74 -1.29 1.22
CA THR A 69 11.04 -0.65 2.33
C THR A 69 10.75 -1.63 3.47
N MET A 70 10.28 -2.84 3.15
CA MET A 70 10.05 -3.90 4.15
C MET A 70 11.34 -4.31 4.87
N SER A 71 12.48 -4.39 4.15
CA SER A 71 13.78 -4.70 4.75
C SER A 71 14.24 -3.58 5.69
N ILE A 72 14.05 -2.31 5.32
CA ILE A 72 14.35 -1.17 6.21
C ILE A 72 13.57 -1.28 7.51
N ILE A 73 12.27 -1.59 7.41
CA ILE A 73 11.40 -1.72 8.59
C ILE A 73 11.84 -2.90 9.46
N GLU A 74 12.18 -4.03 8.85
CA GLU A 74 12.67 -5.20 9.57
C GLU A 74 13.97 -4.88 10.33
N ILE A 75 14.89 -4.11 9.73
CA ILE A 75 16.10 -3.63 10.40
C ILE A 75 15.74 -2.75 11.60
N LEU A 76 14.82 -1.82 11.45
CA LEU A 76 14.36 -0.93 12.53
C LEU A 76 13.68 -1.70 13.67
N GLU A 77 12.80 -2.67 13.34
CA GLU A 77 12.17 -3.54 14.34
C GLU A 77 13.16 -4.39 15.10
N ASN A 78 14.12 -4.99 14.39
CA ASN A 78 15.16 -5.85 15.01
C ASN A 78 16.01 -5.07 16.01
N ASN A 79 16.21 -3.78 15.79
CA ASN A 79 16.98 -2.91 16.68
C ASN A 79 16.14 -2.22 17.75
N GLY A 80 14.82 -2.52 17.84
CA GLY A 80 13.94 -1.89 18.83
C GLY A 80 13.72 -0.39 18.60
N CYS A 81 13.91 0.08 17.34
CA CYS A 81 13.80 1.50 17.02
C CYS A 81 12.38 2.06 17.19
N PHE A 82 11.39 1.23 17.45
CA PHE A 82 10.01 1.62 17.73
C PHE A 82 9.64 1.60 19.21
N ASP A 83 10.56 1.16 20.10
CA ASP A 83 10.25 1.00 21.53
C ASP A 83 9.93 2.33 22.22
N PHE A 84 10.54 3.43 21.76
CA PHE A 84 10.25 4.77 22.29
C PHE A 84 8.78 5.18 22.10
N LEU A 85 8.07 4.59 21.10
CA LEU A 85 6.65 4.87 20.88
C LEU A 85 5.80 4.41 22.07
N THR A 86 6.20 3.32 22.74
CA THR A 86 5.45 2.81 23.91
C THR A 86 5.49 3.77 25.09
N ASP A 87 6.55 4.58 25.21
CA ASP A 87 6.67 5.59 26.27
C ASP A 87 5.66 6.72 26.13
N PHE A 88 5.23 7.02 24.91
CA PHE A 88 4.20 8.02 24.65
C PHE A 88 2.80 7.54 25.03
N PHE A 89 2.55 6.23 25.11
CA PHE A 89 1.23 5.65 25.35
C PHE A 89 0.86 5.49 26.83
N LYS A 90 1.54 6.19 27.76
CA LYS A 90 1.31 6.08 29.21
C LYS A 90 0.06 6.82 29.73
N THR A 91 -0.77 7.38 28.86
CA THR A 91 -1.92 8.20 29.23
C THR A 91 -3.13 7.34 29.61
N ARG A 92 -3.64 7.45 30.85
CA ARG A 92 -4.84 6.73 31.33
C ARG A 92 -6.17 7.24 30.76
N ASN A 93 -6.18 8.40 30.10
CA ASN A 93 -7.38 8.93 29.46
C ASN A 93 -7.62 8.19 28.13
N SER A 94 -8.68 7.40 28.08
CA SER A 94 -9.03 6.53 26.97
C SER A 94 -9.13 7.27 25.63
N ARG A 95 -9.81 8.42 25.60
CA ARG A 95 -10.00 9.19 24.36
C ARG A 95 -8.67 9.78 23.85
N LYS A 96 -7.88 10.36 24.78
CA LYS A 96 -6.54 10.89 24.42
C LYS A 96 -5.63 9.79 23.89
N LEU A 97 -5.65 8.62 24.52
CA LEU A 97 -4.88 7.46 24.09
C LEU A 97 -5.30 7.01 22.68
N LEU A 98 -6.61 6.93 22.41
CA LEU A 98 -7.11 6.54 21.08
C LEU A 98 -6.60 7.48 19.99
N TRP A 99 -6.74 8.80 20.19
CA TRP A 99 -6.26 9.80 19.23
C TRP A 99 -4.75 9.71 19.03
N PHE A 100 -4.01 9.48 20.11
CA PHE A 100 -2.56 9.39 20.03
C PHE A 100 -2.10 8.14 19.25
N VAL A 101 -2.69 6.98 19.58
CA VAL A 101 -2.44 5.73 18.83
C VAL A 101 -2.80 5.89 17.36
N SER A 102 -3.94 6.50 17.06
CA SER A 102 -4.37 6.73 15.67
C SER A 102 -3.44 7.71 14.93
N ALA A 103 -3.01 8.80 15.58
CA ALA A 103 -2.10 9.77 14.95
C ALA A 103 -0.73 9.14 14.63
N VAL A 104 -0.18 8.35 15.56
CA VAL A 104 1.07 7.61 15.33
C VAL A 104 0.90 6.58 14.21
N SER A 105 -0.20 5.82 14.21
CA SER A 105 -0.49 4.85 13.16
C SER A 105 -0.61 5.50 11.79
N PHE A 106 -1.27 6.65 11.69
CA PHE A 106 -1.39 7.43 10.47
C PHE A 106 -0.03 7.89 9.97
N ALA A 107 0.77 8.50 10.85
CA ALA A 107 2.10 9.02 10.49
C ALA A 107 3.06 7.92 10.04
N LEU A 108 3.07 6.77 10.72
CA LEU A 108 3.90 5.63 10.34
C LEU A 108 3.49 5.06 8.98
N SER A 109 2.19 4.95 8.71
CA SER A 109 1.70 4.39 7.46
C SER A 109 1.94 5.28 6.24
N CYS A 110 2.26 6.56 6.43
CA CYS A 110 2.71 7.42 5.33
C CYS A 110 4.04 6.96 4.69
N SER A 111 4.84 6.16 5.40
CA SER A 111 6.17 5.74 4.95
C SER A 111 6.37 4.23 4.99
N ILE A 112 5.51 3.53 5.69
CA ILE A 112 5.54 2.09 5.93
C ILE A 112 4.28 1.48 5.37
N ASP A 113 4.37 0.27 4.83
CA ASP A 113 3.22 -0.44 4.30
C ASP A 113 2.11 -0.67 5.36
N ASN A 114 0.89 -0.59 4.90
CA ASN A 114 -0.31 -0.67 5.73
C ASN A 114 -0.37 -1.93 6.60
N VAL A 115 0.09 -3.08 6.08
CA VAL A 115 0.01 -4.36 6.80
C VAL A 115 0.98 -4.40 7.97
N SER A 116 2.24 -4.00 7.73
CA SER A 116 3.29 -3.97 8.78
C SER A 116 2.92 -3.01 9.91
N VAL A 117 2.47 -1.79 9.58
CA VAL A 117 2.03 -0.83 10.62
C VAL A 117 0.83 -1.36 11.39
N THR A 118 -0.14 -1.99 10.70
CA THR A 118 -1.30 -2.58 11.38
C THR A 118 -0.88 -3.64 12.39
N ILE A 119 -0.01 -4.57 12.01
CA ILE A 119 0.47 -5.63 12.92
C ILE A 119 1.20 -5.01 14.10
N MET A 120 2.16 -4.13 13.85
CA MET A 120 2.96 -3.48 14.88
C MET A 120 2.09 -2.73 15.89
N MET A 121 1.18 -1.89 15.41
CA MET A 121 0.31 -1.10 16.28
C MET A 121 -0.72 -1.95 17.04
N LEU A 122 -1.25 -3.01 16.41
CA LEU A 122 -2.11 -3.97 17.10
C LEU A 122 -1.36 -4.72 18.21
N VAL A 123 -0.11 -5.13 18.00
CA VAL A 123 0.71 -5.74 19.05
C VAL A 123 0.93 -4.78 20.21
N ILE A 124 1.20 -3.51 19.94
CA ILE A 124 1.30 -2.47 20.98
C ILE A 124 -0.03 -2.33 21.75
N VAL A 125 -1.15 -2.22 21.03
CA VAL A 125 -2.48 -2.12 21.64
C VAL A 125 -2.82 -3.36 22.49
N HIS A 126 -2.42 -4.56 22.03
CA HIS A 126 -2.60 -5.80 22.81
C HIS A 126 -1.83 -5.80 24.11
N LYS A 127 -0.63 -5.20 24.13
CA LYS A 127 0.17 -5.07 25.36
C LYS A 127 -0.39 -4.01 26.32
N LEU A 128 -0.96 -2.92 25.79
CA LEU A 128 -1.48 -1.83 26.59
C LEU A 128 -2.86 -2.10 27.17
N ILE A 129 -3.73 -2.80 26.44
CA ILE A 129 -5.16 -2.92 26.78
C ILE A 129 -5.55 -4.38 26.93
N ALA A 130 -5.77 -4.82 28.19
CA ALA A 130 -6.19 -6.19 28.50
C ALA A 130 -7.63 -6.49 28.05
N ASN A 131 -8.52 -5.50 28.20
CA ASN A 131 -9.93 -5.70 27.91
C ASN A 131 -10.20 -5.81 26.42
N LYS A 132 -10.59 -6.98 25.95
CA LYS A 132 -10.88 -7.27 24.54
C LYS A 132 -11.92 -6.33 23.91
N GLN A 133 -12.96 -5.92 24.69
CA GLN A 133 -13.98 -5.02 24.14
C GLN A 133 -13.40 -3.66 23.73
N TYR A 134 -12.58 -3.07 24.59
CA TYR A 134 -11.96 -1.79 24.28
C TYR A 134 -10.87 -1.93 23.23
N ARG A 135 -10.08 -3.00 23.28
CA ARG A 135 -9.03 -3.29 22.29
C ARG A 135 -9.56 -3.32 20.86
N VAL A 136 -10.74 -3.88 20.65
CA VAL A 136 -11.43 -3.90 19.35
C VAL A 136 -11.67 -2.49 18.80
N PHE A 137 -12.03 -1.52 19.64
CA PHE A 137 -12.23 -0.13 19.21
C PHE A 137 -10.90 0.54 18.84
N TYR A 138 -9.85 0.31 19.61
CA TYR A 138 -8.52 0.82 19.29
C TYR A 138 -7.98 0.19 18.01
N GLY A 139 -8.12 -1.12 17.85
CA GLY A 139 -7.69 -1.82 16.63
C GLY A 139 -8.41 -1.32 15.37
N CYS A 140 -9.71 -1.04 15.47
CA CYS A 140 -10.44 -0.43 14.36
C CYS A 140 -9.95 0.99 14.05
N ALA A 141 -9.66 1.80 15.07
CA ALA A 141 -9.10 3.15 14.87
C ALA A 141 -7.69 3.09 14.23
N VAL A 142 -6.85 2.13 14.63
CA VAL A 142 -5.56 1.84 13.99
C VAL A 142 -5.76 1.51 12.52
N LEU A 143 -6.67 0.58 12.20
CA LEU A 143 -6.96 0.17 10.82
C LEU A 143 -7.35 1.37 9.94
N ILE A 144 -8.27 2.20 10.41
CA ILE A 144 -8.70 3.40 9.69
C ILE A 144 -7.53 4.37 9.50
N ALA A 145 -6.78 4.66 10.57
CA ALA A 145 -5.66 5.57 10.53
C ALA A 145 -4.55 5.11 9.58
N VAL A 146 -4.21 3.82 9.62
CA VAL A 146 -3.22 3.19 8.74
C VAL A 146 -3.65 3.29 7.28
N THR A 147 -4.88 2.91 6.96
CA THR A 147 -5.36 2.95 5.56
C THR A 147 -5.38 4.38 5.02
N CYS A 148 -5.83 5.35 5.81
CA CYS A 148 -5.83 6.75 5.39
C CYS A 148 -4.40 7.31 5.24
N GLY A 149 -3.49 6.97 6.16
CA GLY A 149 -2.09 7.38 6.09
C GLY A 149 -1.37 6.81 4.87
N GLY A 150 -1.55 5.52 4.60
CA GLY A 150 -0.96 4.86 3.43
C GLY A 150 -1.51 5.37 2.11
N CYS A 151 -2.82 5.58 2.02
CA CYS A 151 -3.47 6.12 0.82
C CYS A 151 -3.02 7.56 0.49
N MET A 152 -2.62 8.34 1.49
CA MET A 152 -2.20 9.73 1.31
C MET A 152 -0.88 9.87 0.55
N THR A 153 0.01 8.89 0.64
CA THR A 153 1.35 8.96 0.05
C THR A 153 1.57 7.88 -1.00
N VAL A 154 2.48 8.13 -1.93
CA VAL A 154 2.86 7.15 -2.96
C VAL A 154 3.71 5.98 -2.40
N ILE A 155 4.24 6.12 -1.18
CA ILE A 155 5.14 5.14 -0.55
C ILE A 155 4.37 4.19 0.38
N GLY A 156 3.33 4.68 1.04
CA GLY A 156 2.62 3.97 2.10
C GLY A 156 1.74 2.81 1.62
N ASP A 157 1.31 2.83 0.35
CA ASP A 157 0.44 1.78 -0.22
C ASP A 157 0.97 1.33 -1.59
N PRO A 158 0.95 0.03 -1.91
CA PRO A 158 1.29 -0.48 -3.25
C PRO A 158 0.49 0.17 -4.39
N VAL A 159 -0.74 0.61 -4.14
CA VAL A 159 -1.58 1.32 -5.12
C VAL A 159 -0.94 2.65 -5.55
N GLY A 160 -0.54 3.48 -4.59
CA GLY A 160 0.16 4.74 -4.84
C GLY A 160 1.50 4.54 -5.53
N LEU A 161 2.23 3.50 -5.14
CA LEU A 161 3.53 3.16 -5.72
C LEU A 161 3.43 2.80 -7.20
N VAL A 162 2.42 2.00 -7.59
CA VAL A 162 2.19 1.65 -9.00
C VAL A 162 1.89 2.88 -9.83
N LEU A 163 1.06 3.79 -9.33
CA LEU A 163 0.76 5.05 -10.03
C LEU A 163 2.01 5.91 -10.23
N TRP A 164 2.86 5.97 -9.22
CA TRP A 164 4.11 6.72 -9.29
C TRP A 164 5.13 6.07 -10.23
N SER A 165 5.31 4.76 -10.16
CA SER A 165 6.19 4.00 -11.06
C SER A 165 5.75 4.11 -12.54
N ARG A 166 4.45 4.28 -12.81
CA ARG A 166 3.89 4.50 -14.14
C ARG A 166 3.93 5.96 -14.60
N GLU A 167 4.45 6.87 -13.78
CA GLU A 167 4.43 8.31 -14.03
C GLU A 167 3.02 8.91 -14.17
N ALA A 168 1.98 8.17 -13.76
CA ALA A 168 0.61 8.66 -13.75
C ALA A 168 0.40 9.80 -12.74
N VAL A 169 1.18 9.81 -11.66
CA VAL A 169 1.16 10.85 -10.64
C VAL A 169 2.58 11.23 -10.20
N THR A 170 2.75 12.49 -9.80
CA THR A 170 3.94 12.94 -9.09
C THR A 170 3.71 12.83 -7.58
N ALA A 171 4.72 12.40 -6.83
CA ALA A 171 4.58 12.16 -5.39
C ALA A 171 4.06 13.38 -4.62
N THR A 172 4.56 14.59 -4.94
CA THR A 172 4.14 15.83 -4.31
C THR A 172 2.68 16.19 -4.59
N ASN A 173 2.25 16.09 -5.85
CA ASN A 173 0.88 16.42 -6.22
C ASN A 173 -0.11 15.40 -5.65
N PHE A 174 0.23 14.11 -5.70
CA PHE A 174 -0.58 13.04 -5.14
C PHE A 174 -0.82 13.24 -3.64
N THR A 175 0.27 13.44 -2.88
CA THR A 175 0.18 13.67 -1.44
C THR A 175 -0.59 14.95 -1.12
N ALA A 176 -0.30 16.07 -1.78
CA ALA A 176 -0.97 17.35 -1.54
C ALA A 176 -2.49 17.26 -1.71
N SER A 177 -2.92 16.52 -2.74
CA SER A 177 -4.34 16.35 -3.05
C SER A 177 -5.08 15.43 -2.09
N LEU A 178 -4.41 14.39 -1.59
CA LEU A 178 -5.06 13.37 -0.76
C LEU A 178 -4.95 13.65 0.75
N VAL A 179 -4.12 14.62 1.18
CA VAL A 179 -3.96 14.96 2.61
C VAL A 179 -5.30 15.26 3.28
N LEU A 180 -6.05 16.21 2.75
CA LEU A 180 -7.29 16.65 3.37
C LEU A 180 -8.40 15.59 3.29
N PRO A 181 -8.69 14.97 2.14
CA PRO A 181 -9.65 13.88 2.05
C PRO A 181 -9.34 12.73 3.00
N CYS A 182 -8.08 12.27 3.08
CA CYS A 182 -7.67 11.18 3.96
C CYS A 182 -7.74 11.58 5.44
N LEU A 183 -7.39 12.82 5.81
CA LEU A 183 -7.54 13.30 7.18
C LEU A 183 -9.01 13.34 7.60
N ILE A 184 -9.91 13.83 6.76
CA ILE A 184 -11.36 13.84 7.05
C ILE A 184 -11.88 12.41 7.20
N ALA A 185 -11.49 11.52 6.27
CA ALA A 185 -11.87 10.11 6.29
C ALA A 185 -11.36 9.37 7.53
N ALA A 186 -10.24 9.78 8.11
CA ALA A 186 -9.71 9.23 9.37
C ALA A 186 -10.39 9.84 10.59
N VAL A 187 -10.44 11.18 10.68
CA VAL A 187 -10.88 11.92 11.87
C VAL A 187 -12.34 11.63 12.21
N VAL A 188 -13.23 11.61 11.22
CA VAL A 188 -14.67 11.45 11.44
C VAL A 188 -15.01 10.10 12.09
N PRO A 189 -14.63 8.94 11.54
CA PRO A 189 -14.96 7.66 12.16
C PRO A 189 -14.22 7.45 13.49
N ILE A 190 -12.96 7.91 13.63
CA ILE A 190 -12.20 7.83 14.88
C ILE A 190 -12.90 8.65 15.98
N TYR A 191 -13.40 9.84 15.67
CA TYR A 191 -14.19 10.66 16.59
C TYR A 191 -15.46 9.93 17.04
N LEU A 192 -16.21 9.33 16.12
CA LEU A 192 -17.41 8.55 16.44
C LEU A 192 -17.11 7.29 17.27
N ILE A 193 -15.93 6.69 17.07
CA ILE A 193 -15.46 5.56 17.88
C ILE A 193 -15.08 6.06 19.27
N SER A 194 -14.39 7.20 19.40
CA SER A 194 -13.94 7.76 20.67
C SER A 194 -15.08 8.02 21.67
N ARG A 195 -16.26 8.37 21.16
CA ARG A 195 -17.45 8.61 22.00
C ARG A 195 -18.02 7.35 22.66
N LYS A 196 -17.66 6.16 22.15
CA LYS A 196 -18.11 4.87 22.72
C LYS A 196 -17.16 4.32 23.78
N LEU A 197 -16.03 4.99 24.03
CA LEU A 197 -15.04 4.57 25.01
C LEU A 197 -15.32 5.23 26.38
N PRO A 198 -15.01 4.53 27.48
CA PRO A 198 -15.07 5.11 28.83
C PRO A 198 -14.02 6.21 28.98
N GLU A 199 -14.16 7.04 30.00
CA GLU A 199 -13.20 8.14 30.23
C GLU A 199 -11.83 7.64 30.66
N ARG A 200 -11.76 6.55 31.41
CA ARG A 200 -10.51 5.96 31.91
C ARG A 200 -10.43 4.49 31.53
N ILE A 201 -9.25 4.06 31.19
CA ILE A 201 -8.90 2.65 30.93
C ILE A 201 -7.77 2.26 31.86
N ASP A 202 -7.87 1.06 32.42
CA ASP A 202 -6.78 0.41 33.14
C ASP A 202 -5.74 -0.08 32.12
N LEU A 203 -4.60 0.58 32.11
CA LEU A 203 -3.47 0.17 31.30
C LEU A 203 -2.69 -0.91 32.04
N GLN A 204 -2.34 -1.97 31.35
CA GLN A 204 -1.38 -2.93 31.87
C GLN A 204 0.01 -2.29 31.79
N THR A 205 0.64 -2.09 32.93
CA THR A 205 2.05 -1.70 33.02
C THR A 205 2.93 -2.92 32.74
N PHE A 206 2.91 -3.42 31.52
CA PHE A 206 3.92 -4.39 31.09
C PHE A 206 5.14 -3.63 30.58
N ILE A 207 6.19 -3.61 31.38
CA ILE A 207 7.55 -3.34 30.96
C ILE A 207 8.04 -4.61 30.26
N VAL A 208 7.52 -4.90 29.09
CA VAL A 208 8.14 -5.89 28.21
C VAL A 208 8.64 -5.09 27.03
N PRO A 209 9.95 -5.02 26.81
CA PRO A 209 10.50 -4.41 25.61
C PRO A 209 9.83 -5.08 24.39
N PHE A 210 9.60 -4.31 23.35
CA PHE A 210 8.94 -4.79 22.12
C PHE A 210 9.66 -6.01 21.56
N ARG A 211 10.98 -6.07 21.83
CA ARG A 211 11.84 -7.25 21.58
C ARG A 211 12.97 -7.32 22.63
N GLY A 212 13.35 -8.53 22.93
CA GLY A 212 14.23 -8.87 24.03
C GLY A 212 15.56 -8.10 24.09
N ASP A 213 16.23 -8.22 25.23
CA ASP A 213 17.47 -7.56 25.65
C ASP A 213 18.70 -7.78 24.72
N ASP A 214 18.49 -8.26 23.49
CA ASP A 214 19.56 -8.68 22.59
C ASP A 214 20.19 -7.53 21.79
N THR A 215 19.56 -6.33 21.79
CA THR A 215 20.13 -5.16 21.12
C THR A 215 20.87 -4.27 22.10
N ARG A 216 22.18 -4.15 21.94
CA ARG A 216 23.01 -3.22 22.74
C ARG A 216 22.94 -1.78 22.28
N MET A 217 21.95 -1.42 21.45
CA MET A 217 21.75 -0.03 21.05
C MET A 217 21.19 0.79 22.21
N THR A 218 21.81 1.95 22.43
CA THR A 218 21.25 2.94 23.36
C THR A 218 20.01 3.58 22.76
N SER A 219 19.06 4.03 23.60
CA SER A 219 17.82 4.70 23.14
C SER A 219 18.10 5.88 22.21
N LYS A 220 19.23 6.59 22.36
CA LYS A 220 19.65 7.66 21.45
C LYS A 220 19.98 7.12 20.06
N GLN A 221 20.68 5.99 19.97
CA GLN A 221 21.04 5.36 18.70
C GLN A 221 19.79 4.82 17.97
N GLN A 222 18.86 4.23 18.71
CA GLN A 222 17.58 3.75 18.18
C GLN A 222 16.76 4.91 17.54
N ILE A 223 16.64 6.04 18.27
CA ILE A 223 15.95 7.22 17.75
C ILE A 223 16.69 7.80 16.53
N THR A 224 18.02 7.89 16.59
CA THR A 224 18.82 8.37 15.45
C THR A 224 18.61 7.51 14.21
N MET A 225 18.67 6.20 14.37
CA MET A 225 18.45 5.26 13.27
C MET A 225 17.04 5.37 12.69
N PHE A 226 16.03 5.51 13.55
CA PHE A 226 14.64 5.77 13.14
C PHE A 226 14.54 7.06 12.31
N VAL A 227 15.05 8.18 12.84
CA VAL A 227 14.99 9.49 12.15
C VAL A 227 15.73 9.45 10.82
N VAL A 228 16.93 8.87 10.76
CA VAL A 228 17.70 8.73 9.52
C VAL A 228 16.92 7.93 8.48
N SER A 229 16.39 6.77 8.85
CA SER A 229 15.66 5.89 7.92
C SER A 229 14.41 6.58 7.36
N PHE A 230 13.62 7.23 8.20
CA PHE A 230 12.42 7.96 7.76
C PHE A 230 12.77 9.17 6.90
N THR A 231 13.77 9.96 7.30
CA THR A 231 14.22 11.12 6.50
C THR A 231 14.70 10.68 5.12
N CYS A 232 15.49 9.60 5.05
CA CYS A 232 15.97 9.07 3.77
C CYS A 232 14.82 8.55 2.89
N LEU A 233 13.81 7.86 3.46
CA LEU A 233 12.63 7.43 2.71
C LEU A 233 11.84 8.62 2.13
N TRP A 234 11.68 9.69 2.89
CA TRP A 234 11.03 10.91 2.42
C TRP A 234 11.82 11.67 1.37
N LEU A 235 13.12 11.42 1.24
CA LEU A 235 13.97 11.99 0.19
C LEU A 235 13.90 11.18 -1.12
N VAL A 236 13.34 9.97 -1.14
CA VAL A 236 13.23 9.17 -2.39
C VAL A 236 12.48 9.90 -3.51
N PRO A 237 11.33 10.58 -3.28
CA PRO A 237 10.68 11.37 -4.33
C PRO A 237 11.54 12.50 -4.87
N THR A 238 12.33 13.12 -4.01
CA THR A 238 13.28 14.17 -4.41
C THR A 238 14.40 13.60 -5.28
N PHE A 239 14.95 12.43 -4.88
CA PHE A 239 15.93 11.70 -5.67
C PHE A 239 15.41 11.37 -7.07
N THR A 240 14.21 10.79 -7.16
CA THR A 240 13.57 10.46 -8.45
C THR A 240 13.36 11.69 -9.33
N LYS A 241 12.96 12.81 -8.73
CA LYS A 241 12.76 14.07 -9.46
C LYS A 241 14.06 14.61 -10.07
N PHE A 242 15.19 14.49 -9.39
CA PHE A 242 16.48 14.98 -9.89
C PHE A 242 17.18 14.03 -10.85
N THR A 243 17.07 12.74 -10.62
CA THR A 243 17.79 11.71 -11.39
C THR A 243 17.00 11.16 -12.56
N HIS A 244 15.66 11.35 -12.57
CA HIS A 244 14.73 10.69 -13.50
C HIS A 244 14.82 9.15 -13.50
N LEU A 245 15.36 8.56 -12.41
CA LEU A 245 15.43 7.12 -12.22
C LEU A 245 14.16 6.60 -11.54
N SER A 246 13.86 5.33 -11.80
CA SER A 246 12.71 4.67 -11.16
C SER A 246 12.80 4.69 -9.63
N PRO A 247 11.67 4.85 -8.92
CA PRO A 247 11.62 4.98 -7.45
C PRO A 247 12.32 3.85 -6.69
N PHE A 248 12.32 2.62 -7.22
CA PHE A 248 12.93 1.47 -6.55
C PHE A 248 14.44 1.63 -6.31
N LEU A 249 15.14 2.30 -7.22
CA LEU A 249 16.58 2.57 -7.05
C LEU A 249 16.84 3.48 -5.85
N GLY A 250 16.00 4.51 -5.68
CA GLY A 250 16.04 5.37 -4.51
C GLY A 250 15.83 4.60 -3.21
N ALA A 251 14.83 3.71 -3.18
CA ALA A 251 14.57 2.87 -2.01
C ALA A 251 15.71 1.90 -1.70
N LEU A 252 16.34 1.29 -2.72
CA LEU A 252 17.53 0.45 -2.55
C LEU A 252 18.74 1.24 -2.04
N CYS A 253 18.93 2.48 -2.49
CA CYS A 253 19.98 3.35 -1.94
C CYS A 253 19.73 3.63 -0.45
N VAL A 254 18.48 3.93 -0.07
CA VAL A 254 18.12 4.12 1.35
C VAL A 254 18.39 2.85 2.16
N LEU A 255 18.01 1.68 1.65
CA LEU A 255 18.29 0.40 2.29
C LEU A 255 19.80 0.22 2.52
N ALA A 256 20.61 0.51 1.51
CA ALA A 256 22.08 0.41 1.63
C ALA A 256 22.61 1.35 2.72
N VAL A 257 22.13 2.59 2.77
CA VAL A 257 22.55 3.56 3.82
C VAL A 257 22.14 3.05 5.21
N VAL A 258 20.88 2.63 5.36
CA VAL A 258 20.37 2.10 6.65
C VAL A 258 21.15 0.86 7.08
N TRP A 259 21.49 -0.01 6.13
CA TRP A 259 22.31 -1.20 6.40
C TRP A 259 23.71 -0.84 6.89
N ILE A 260 24.40 0.10 6.22
CA ILE A 260 25.73 0.57 6.61
C ILE A 260 25.69 1.18 8.02
N VAL A 261 24.68 2.01 8.30
CA VAL A 261 24.48 2.62 9.62
C VAL A 261 24.23 1.55 10.68
N ASN A 262 23.40 0.56 10.37
CA ASN A 262 23.12 -0.58 11.26
C ASN A 262 24.37 -1.37 11.58
N GLU A 263 25.16 -1.71 10.56
CA GLU A 263 26.43 -2.44 10.72
C GLU A 263 27.45 -1.64 11.55
N GLY A 264 27.55 -0.33 11.28
CA GLY A 264 28.43 0.57 12.02
C GLY A 264 28.08 0.69 13.51
N MET A 265 26.77 0.71 13.83
CA MET A 265 26.29 0.77 15.22
C MET A 265 26.41 -0.58 15.94
N ASN A 266 26.28 -1.69 15.23
CA ASN A 266 26.32 -3.05 15.78
C ASN A 266 27.69 -3.76 15.70
N ARG A 267 28.76 -3.07 15.28
CA ARG A 267 30.09 -3.65 15.09
C ARG A 267 30.60 -4.48 16.28
N LYS A 268 30.18 -4.16 17.50
CA LYS A 268 30.58 -4.90 18.71
C LYS A 268 29.88 -6.27 18.87
N LEU A 269 28.83 -6.53 18.10
CA LEU A 269 28.04 -7.79 18.14
C LEU A 269 28.56 -8.86 17.17
N ILE A 270 29.34 -8.47 16.17
CA ILE A 270 29.84 -9.38 15.11
C ILE A 270 30.72 -10.52 15.68
N ASN A 271 31.29 -10.36 16.87
CA ASN A 271 32.11 -11.35 17.52
C ASN A 271 31.38 -12.31 18.46
N SER A 272 30.04 -12.26 18.56
CA SER A 272 29.32 -13.18 19.43
C SER A 272 28.51 -14.19 18.58
N GLU A 273 28.77 -15.48 18.82
CA GLU A 273 28.03 -16.62 18.20
C GLU A 273 26.52 -16.59 18.45
N GLN A 274 26.03 -15.64 19.22
CA GLN A 274 24.61 -15.41 19.54
C GLN A 274 23.78 -14.86 18.39
N MET A 275 24.37 -14.35 17.31
CA MET A 275 23.66 -13.87 16.11
C MET A 275 22.84 -14.95 15.41
N VAL A 276 23.20 -16.23 15.58
CA VAL A 276 22.55 -17.35 14.87
C VAL A 276 21.23 -17.76 15.53
N GLN A 277 20.97 -17.36 16.78
CA GLN A 277 19.79 -17.77 17.55
C GLN A 277 18.65 -16.76 17.63
N GLN A 278 18.73 -15.60 16.99
CA GLN A 278 17.59 -14.67 16.96
C GLN A 278 16.39 -15.30 16.25
N ARG A 279 15.48 -15.86 17.04
CA ARG A 279 14.17 -16.35 16.57
C ARG A 279 13.33 -15.14 16.16
N ARG A 280 13.44 -14.75 14.88
CA ARG A 280 12.56 -13.73 14.28
C ARG A 280 11.11 -14.14 14.48
N PRO A 281 10.17 -13.20 14.72
CA PRO A 281 8.75 -13.53 14.69
C PRO A 281 8.42 -13.99 13.28
N ARG A 282 8.30 -15.28 13.09
CA ARG A 282 8.02 -15.92 11.80
C ARG A 282 6.76 -15.34 11.11
N ALA A 283 5.81 -14.82 11.90
CA ALA A 283 4.57 -14.25 11.37
C ALA A 283 4.80 -13.05 10.44
N ILE A 284 5.69 -12.11 10.79
CA ILE A 284 5.93 -10.90 9.98
C ILE A 284 6.68 -11.24 8.69
N GLN A 285 7.69 -12.09 8.76
CA GLN A 285 8.43 -12.57 7.58
C GLN A 285 7.52 -13.26 6.55
N TYR A 286 6.62 -14.14 7.01
CA TYR A 286 5.68 -14.81 6.11
C TYR A 286 4.73 -13.84 5.43
N MET A 287 4.27 -12.81 6.15
CA MET A 287 3.33 -11.84 5.58
C MET A 287 3.99 -10.95 4.53
N SER A 288 5.24 -10.54 4.74
CA SER A 288 5.99 -9.73 3.76
C SER A 288 6.16 -10.47 2.43
N ILE A 289 6.60 -11.73 2.48
CA ILE A 289 6.76 -12.58 1.28
C ILE A 289 5.41 -12.83 0.59
N GLN A 290 4.35 -13.09 1.36
CA GLN A 290 3.01 -13.30 0.81
C GLN A 290 2.50 -12.06 0.07
N THR A 291 2.72 -10.87 0.61
CA THR A 291 2.34 -9.60 -0.01
C THR A 291 3.08 -9.39 -1.33
N ILE A 292 4.39 -9.63 -1.36
CA ILE A 292 5.22 -9.53 -2.57
C ILE A 292 4.72 -10.49 -3.65
N LEU A 293 4.56 -11.78 -3.32
CA LEU A 293 4.06 -12.78 -4.26
C LEU A 293 2.65 -12.49 -4.75
N TYR A 294 1.83 -11.90 -3.89
CA TYR A 294 0.49 -11.47 -4.25
C TYR A 294 0.52 -10.34 -5.27
N VAL A 295 1.29 -9.29 -5.02
CA VAL A 295 1.43 -8.13 -5.92
C VAL A 295 1.95 -8.55 -7.29
N ILE A 296 3.03 -9.35 -7.35
CA ILE A 296 3.55 -9.89 -8.62
C ILE A 296 2.46 -10.67 -9.35
N GLY A 297 1.81 -11.59 -8.65
CA GLY A 297 0.79 -12.47 -9.25
C GLY A 297 -0.37 -11.67 -9.84
N ILE A 298 -0.85 -10.64 -9.16
CA ILE A 298 -1.94 -9.78 -9.66
C ILE A 298 -1.46 -8.94 -10.85
N MET A 299 -0.29 -8.30 -10.75
CA MET A 299 0.23 -7.49 -11.85
C MET A 299 0.41 -8.31 -13.13
N LEU A 300 0.97 -9.50 -13.04
CA LEU A 300 1.15 -10.39 -14.19
C LEU A 300 -0.19 -10.95 -14.72
N THR A 301 -1.14 -11.28 -13.84
CA THR A 301 -2.47 -11.77 -14.26
C THR A 301 -3.23 -10.68 -15.01
N LEU A 302 -3.26 -9.46 -14.49
CA LEU A 302 -3.94 -8.35 -15.16
C LEU A 302 -3.20 -7.90 -16.42
N GLY A 303 -1.88 -8.09 -16.49
CA GLY A 303 -1.12 -7.93 -17.73
C GLY A 303 -1.66 -8.81 -18.84
N VAL A 304 -1.89 -10.10 -18.57
CA VAL A 304 -2.51 -11.01 -19.56
C VAL A 304 -3.91 -10.52 -19.96
N VAL A 305 -4.73 -10.12 -18.99
CA VAL A 305 -6.09 -9.64 -19.26
C VAL A 305 -6.07 -8.38 -20.14
N LYS A 306 -5.11 -7.47 -19.92
CA LYS A 306 -4.91 -6.29 -20.79
C LYS A 306 -4.56 -6.71 -22.22
N GLU A 307 -3.63 -7.63 -22.38
CA GLU A 307 -3.16 -8.10 -23.70
C GLU A 307 -4.24 -8.84 -24.50
N THR A 308 -5.25 -9.43 -23.82
CA THR A 308 -6.41 -10.00 -24.54
C THR A 308 -7.36 -8.93 -25.08
N GLY A 309 -7.16 -7.64 -24.76
CA GLY A 309 -8.01 -6.55 -25.20
C GLY A 309 -9.35 -6.40 -24.48
N TYR A 310 -9.67 -7.28 -23.51
CA TYR A 310 -10.94 -7.18 -22.79
C TYR A 310 -11.07 -5.87 -21.98
N LEU A 311 -9.96 -5.39 -21.40
CA LEU A 311 -9.98 -4.12 -20.67
C LEU A 311 -10.22 -2.94 -21.60
N ASN A 312 -9.62 -2.94 -22.80
CA ASN A 312 -9.81 -1.90 -23.80
C ASN A 312 -11.27 -1.89 -24.31
N MET A 313 -11.83 -3.07 -24.60
CA MET A 313 -13.22 -3.19 -25.02
C MET A 313 -14.20 -2.67 -23.96
N PHE A 314 -13.89 -2.90 -22.68
CA PHE A 314 -14.69 -2.35 -21.57
C PHE A 314 -14.50 -0.83 -21.45
N ALA A 315 -13.27 -0.35 -21.60
CA ALA A 315 -12.97 1.08 -21.60
C ALA A 315 -13.66 1.82 -22.74
N ASP A 316 -13.67 1.26 -23.95
CA ASP A 316 -14.35 1.85 -25.11
C ASP A 316 -15.87 1.93 -24.90
N LYS A 317 -16.47 0.86 -24.36
CA LYS A 317 -17.91 0.79 -24.12
C LYS A 317 -18.41 1.76 -23.04
N TYR A 318 -17.61 1.98 -22.02
CA TYR A 318 -17.98 2.79 -20.86
C TYR A 318 -17.19 4.10 -20.77
N GLY A 319 -16.22 4.33 -21.68
CA GLY A 319 -15.30 5.46 -21.66
C GLY A 319 -16.02 6.82 -21.72
N GLU A 320 -17.08 6.96 -22.53
CA GLU A 320 -17.87 8.20 -22.59
C GLU A 320 -18.58 8.50 -21.28
N LEU A 321 -19.15 7.49 -20.61
CA LEU A 321 -19.76 7.61 -19.30
C LEU A 321 -18.73 7.98 -18.22
N LEU A 322 -17.54 7.39 -18.30
CA LEU A 322 -16.44 7.60 -17.37
C LEU A 322 -15.78 8.97 -17.54
N HIS A 323 -15.69 9.47 -18.76
CA HIS A 323 -15.15 10.81 -19.04
C HIS A 323 -16.02 11.92 -18.46
N ASN A 324 -17.34 11.69 -18.46
CA ASN A 324 -18.32 12.64 -17.94
C ASN A 324 -18.48 12.56 -16.41
N ASP A 325 -18.21 11.42 -15.78
CA ASP A 325 -18.50 11.23 -14.36
C ASP A 325 -17.50 10.30 -13.64
N VAL A 326 -16.25 10.80 -13.51
CA VAL A 326 -15.14 10.07 -12.86
C VAL A 326 -15.46 9.69 -11.41
N PHE A 327 -16.28 10.50 -10.73
CA PHE A 327 -16.67 10.24 -9.35
C PHE A 327 -17.66 9.08 -9.23
N LEU A 328 -18.55 8.92 -10.21
CA LEU A 328 -19.45 7.77 -10.26
C LEU A 328 -18.66 6.47 -10.41
N TYR A 329 -17.67 6.47 -11.30
CA TYR A 329 -16.79 5.33 -11.46
C TYR A 329 -15.94 5.05 -10.21
N GLY A 330 -15.36 6.09 -9.60
CA GLY A 330 -14.64 5.98 -8.34
C GLY A 330 -15.49 5.38 -7.21
N THR A 331 -16.76 5.82 -7.08
CA THR A 331 -17.71 5.22 -6.12
C THR A 331 -17.97 3.76 -6.43
N ALA A 332 -18.20 3.41 -7.68
CA ALA A 332 -18.40 2.03 -8.09
C ALA A 332 -17.17 1.15 -7.79
N ALA A 333 -15.97 1.62 -8.14
CA ALA A 333 -14.71 0.94 -7.83
C ALA A 333 -14.52 0.79 -6.31
N GLY A 334 -14.84 1.81 -5.50
CA GLY A 334 -14.81 1.74 -4.05
C GLY A 334 -15.78 0.71 -3.47
N ILE A 335 -16.99 0.59 -4.01
CA ILE A 335 -17.96 -0.44 -3.61
C ILE A 335 -17.48 -1.82 -4.02
N ILE A 336 -16.92 -1.99 -5.21
CA ILE A 336 -16.35 -3.26 -5.67
C ILE A 336 -15.18 -3.66 -4.78
N SER A 337 -14.32 -2.71 -4.38
CA SER A 337 -13.19 -2.94 -3.49
C SER A 337 -13.59 -3.41 -2.09
N THR A 338 -14.84 -3.19 -1.65
CA THR A 338 -15.33 -3.74 -0.39
C THR A 338 -15.37 -5.28 -0.37
N PHE A 339 -15.59 -5.89 -1.52
CA PHE A 339 -15.71 -7.34 -1.68
C PHE A 339 -14.47 -7.96 -2.32
N LEU A 340 -13.88 -7.26 -3.26
CA LEU A 340 -12.61 -7.63 -3.89
C LEU A 340 -11.45 -6.95 -3.18
N ASP A 341 -10.24 -7.42 -3.46
CA ASP A 341 -9.05 -6.79 -2.91
C ASP A 341 -8.82 -5.37 -3.48
N THR A 342 -8.37 -4.48 -2.59
CA THR A 342 -8.07 -3.08 -2.90
C THR A 342 -7.07 -2.93 -4.04
N PHE A 343 -5.95 -3.67 -3.98
CA PHE A 343 -4.89 -3.59 -4.97
C PHE A 343 -5.37 -4.07 -6.34
N THR A 344 -6.08 -5.21 -6.38
CA THR A 344 -6.63 -5.78 -7.62
C THR A 344 -7.61 -4.81 -8.27
N THR A 345 -8.53 -4.23 -7.51
CA THR A 345 -9.55 -3.31 -8.03
C THR A 345 -8.91 -2.02 -8.55
N ALA A 346 -7.98 -1.44 -7.80
CA ALA A 346 -7.27 -0.23 -8.20
C ALA A 346 -6.42 -0.49 -9.46
N PHE A 347 -5.62 -1.55 -9.46
CA PHE A 347 -4.73 -1.87 -10.57
C PHE A 347 -5.50 -2.21 -11.85
N THR A 348 -6.64 -2.93 -11.75
CA THR A 348 -7.53 -3.16 -12.91
C THR A 348 -8.02 -1.83 -13.48
N SER A 349 -8.44 -0.90 -12.63
CA SER A 349 -8.88 0.43 -13.06
C SER A 349 -7.75 1.23 -13.73
N PHE A 350 -6.50 1.07 -13.26
CA PHE A 350 -5.35 1.75 -13.87
C PHE A 350 -4.93 1.16 -15.21
N GLU A 351 -5.14 -0.14 -15.42
CA GLU A 351 -4.84 -0.79 -16.69
C GLU A 351 -5.89 -0.55 -17.78
N MET A 352 -7.09 -0.04 -17.41
CA MET A 352 -8.15 0.28 -18.37
C MET A 352 -7.85 1.50 -19.23
N PHE A 353 -7.14 2.50 -18.68
CA PHE A 353 -6.88 3.76 -19.38
C PHE A 353 -5.38 4.03 -19.43
N ASP A 354 -4.95 4.54 -20.57
CA ASP A 354 -3.59 5.03 -20.75
C ASP A 354 -3.49 6.48 -20.25
N ILE A 355 -2.26 6.94 -20.02
CA ILE A 355 -2.02 8.30 -19.53
C ILE A 355 -2.10 9.25 -20.74
N ASP A 356 -3.06 10.16 -20.71
CA ASP A 356 -3.26 11.16 -21.73
C ASP A 356 -2.37 12.41 -21.51
N SER A 357 -2.20 13.19 -22.56
CA SER A 357 -1.49 14.48 -22.48
C SER A 357 -2.31 15.55 -21.78
N VAL A 358 -3.64 15.51 -21.85
CA VAL A 358 -4.57 16.51 -21.28
C VAL A 358 -5.87 15.83 -20.84
N GLY A 359 -6.49 16.35 -19.79
CA GLY A 359 -7.81 15.92 -19.33
C GLY A 359 -7.78 15.08 -18.04
N VAL A 360 -8.79 14.29 -17.84
CA VAL A 360 -9.04 13.56 -16.60
C VAL A 360 -8.02 12.45 -16.37
N PHE A 361 -7.53 11.85 -17.45
CA PHE A 361 -6.54 10.78 -17.47
C PHE A 361 -5.10 11.28 -17.65
N ALA A 362 -4.88 12.61 -17.67
CA ALA A 362 -3.55 13.18 -17.77
C ALA A 362 -2.68 12.83 -16.54
N GLN A 363 -1.37 13.04 -16.67
CA GLN A 363 -0.47 12.98 -15.53
C GLN A 363 -0.97 13.91 -14.41
N ASN A 364 -1.06 13.40 -13.20
CA ASN A 364 -1.68 14.07 -12.05
C ASN A 364 -3.19 14.33 -12.17
N GLY A 365 -3.86 13.76 -13.14
CA GLY A 365 -5.29 13.89 -13.34
C GLY A 365 -6.13 13.39 -12.15
N PRO A 366 -7.38 13.85 -12.04
CA PRO A 366 -8.25 13.48 -10.92
C PRO A 366 -8.60 12.00 -10.89
N TYR A 367 -8.65 11.33 -12.03
CA TYR A 367 -8.98 9.91 -12.13
C TYR A 367 -8.11 9.03 -11.20
N TRP A 368 -6.81 9.16 -11.31
CA TRP A 368 -5.84 8.35 -10.57
C TRP A 368 -6.01 8.46 -9.06
N LYS A 369 -6.26 9.67 -8.58
CA LYS A 369 -6.40 10.00 -7.17
C LYS A 369 -7.74 9.55 -6.60
N ILE A 370 -8.83 9.76 -7.37
CA ILE A 370 -10.17 9.33 -6.98
C ILE A 370 -10.24 7.81 -6.85
N ILE A 371 -9.69 7.07 -7.82
CA ILE A 371 -9.64 5.60 -7.76
C ILE A 371 -8.81 5.15 -6.56
N SER A 372 -7.62 5.71 -6.36
CA SER A 372 -6.75 5.36 -5.23
C SER A 372 -7.47 5.56 -3.90
N TYR A 373 -8.09 6.72 -3.70
CA TYR A 373 -8.84 7.04 -2.48
C TYR A 373 -10.04 6.11 -2.28
N CYS A 374 -10.87 5.97 -3.31
CA CYS A 374 -12.12 5.20 -3.20
C CYS A 374 -11.88 3.72 -2.94
N THR A 375 -10.89 3.12 -3.62
CA THR A 375 -10.57 1.70 -3.44
C THR A 375 -9.92 1.44 -2.10
N ALA A 376 -8.98 2.28 -1.65
CA ALA A 376 -8.31 2.13 -0.36
C ALA A 376 -9.32 2.16 0.80
N MET A 377 -10.19 3.16 0.83
CA MET A 377 -11.20 3.30 1.87
C MET A 377 -12.34 2.30 1.72
N GLY A 378 -12.69 1.93 0.48
CA GLY A 378 -13.66 0.88 0.19
C GLY A 378 -13.25 -0.46 0.80
N GLY A 379 -11.99 -0.87 0.62
CA GLY A 379 -11.46 -2.15 1.09
C GLY A 379 -11.58 -2.39 2.59
N ILE A 380 -11.59 -1.34 3.42
CA ILE A 380 -11.76 -1.47 4.87
C ILE A 380 -13.21 -1.43 5.35
N MET A 381 -14.19 -1.13 4.48
CA MET A 381 -15.61 -1.07 4.90
C MET A 381 -16.11 -2.38 5.50
N PHE A 382 -15.74 -3.51 4.87
CA PHE A 382 -16.04 -4.86 5.38
C PHE A 382 -14.78 -5.59 5.88
N CYS A 383 -13.62 -4.98 5.82
CA CYS A 383 -12.32 -5.60 6.13
C CYS A 383 -11.93 -6.81 5.26
N VAL A 384 -12.70 -7.16 4.25
CA VAL A 384 -12.40 -8.31 3.37
C VAL A 384 -11.52 -7.88 2.22
N GLY A 385 -11.77 -6.70 1.68
CA GLY A 385 -11.04 -6.15 0.55
C GLY A 385 -9.64 -5.61 0.90
N SER A 386 -9.22 -5.62 2.17
CA SER A 386 -7.92 -5.11 2.60
C SER A 386 -7.13 -6.16 3.40
N MET A 387 -5.86 -6.36 3.04
CA MET A 387 -4.95 -7.22 3.80
C MET A 387 -4.82 -6.78 5.26
N SER A 388 -4.74 -5.47 5.51
CA SER A 388 -4.71 -4.88 6.86
C SER A 388 -6.01 -5.19 7.63
N GLY A 389 -7.17 -5.12 6.94
CA GLY A 389 -8.47 -5.47 7.51
C GLY A 389 -8.56 -6.94 7.91
N ILE A 390 -8.14 -7.85 7.03
CA ILE A 390 -8.11 -9.29 7.32
C ILE A 390 -7.18 -9.58 8.51
N THR A 391 -6.03 -8.92 8.57
CA THR A 391 -5.06 -9.05 9.66
C THR A 391 -5.68 -8.61 10.99
N TYR A 392 -6.35 -7.46 11.01
CA TYR A 392 -7.08 -6.96 12.18
C TYR A 392 -8.15 -7.96 12.65
N LEU A 393 -8.98 -8.48 11.75
CA LEU A 393 -10.01 -9.46 12.11
C LEU A 393 -9.42 -10.73 12.72
N LYS A 394 -8.31 -11.22 12.16
CA LYS A 394 -7.61 -12.41 12.67
C LYS A 394 -6.96 -12.17 14.02
N MET A 395 -6.28 -11.07 14.22
CA MET A 395 -5.59 -10.74 15.48
C MET A 395 -6.57 -10.50 16.62
N GLU A 396 -7.64 -9.75 16.37
CA GLU A 396 -8.67 -9.47 17.39
C GLU A 396 -9.71 -10.58 17.53
N LYS A 397 -9.68 -11.59 16.65
CA LYS A 397 -10.66 -12.70 16.61
C LYS A 397 -12.09 -12.18 16.61
N ILE A 398 -12.41 -11.30 15.65
CA ILE A 398 -13.74 -10.71 15.48
C ILE A 398 -14.39 -11.31 14.24
N SER A 399 -15.69 -11.62 14.33
CA SER A 399 -16.45 -12.03 13.16
C SER A 399 -16.79 -10.84 12.26
N LEU A 400 -16.84 -11.07 10.95
CA LEU A 400 -17.24 -10.07 9.96
C LEU A 400 -18.58 -9.40 10.28
N HIS A 401 -19.56 -10.19 10.70
CA HIS A 401 -20.89 -9.67 11.07
C HIS A 401 -20.82 -8.66 12.22
N LYS A 402 -20.01 -8.94 13.25
CA LYS A 402 -19.81 -8.03 14.38
C LYS A 402 -19.11 -6.75 13.96
N PHE A 403 -18.09 -6.86 13.09
CA PHE A 403 -17.40 -5.69 12.53
C PHE A 403 -18.36 -4.80 11.73
N PHE A 404 -19.12 -5.39 10.82
CA PHE A 404 -20.11 -4.72 10.00
C PHE A 404 -21.08 -3.89 10.85
N ARG A 405 -21.69 -4.51 11.85
CA ARG A 405 -22.68 -3.83 12.72
C ARG A 405 -22.09 -2.70 13.57
N MET A 406 -20.80 -2.79 13.94
CA MET A 406 -20.17 -1.83 14.85
C MET A 406 -19.49 -0.67 14.17
N PHE A 407 -18.85 -0.90 13.00
CA PHE A 407 -17.87 0.02 12.43
C PHE A 407 -18.17 0.46 11.01
N THR A 408 -18.75 -0.39 10.15
CA THR A 408 -18.94 -0.10 8.71
C THR A 408 -19.67 1.21 8.47
N GLY A 409 -20.75 1.51 9.18
CA GLY A 409 -21.48 2.77 9.01
C GLY A 409 -20.66 4.02 9.34
N LYS A 410 -19.70 3.91 10.28
CA LYS A 410 -18.81 5.04 10.62
C LYS A 410 -17.73 5.22 9.56
N ILE A 411 -17.16 4.11 9.07
CA ILE A 411 -16.16 4.10 8.01
C ILE A 411 -16.78 4.64 6.72
N PHE A 412 -18.00 4.20 6.39
CA PHE A 412 -18.76 4.70 5.24
C PHE A 412 -18.97 6.23 5.31
N LEU A 413 -19.34 6.75 6.49
CA LEU A 413 -19.50 8.19 6.66
C LEU A 413 -18.18 8.94 6.44
N GLY A 414 -17.06 8.42 6.95
CA GLY A 414 -15.73 8.98 6.72
C GLY A 414 -15.35 8.99 5.25
N TRP A 415 -15.56 7.85 4.57
CA TRP A 415 -15.34 7.70 3.14
C TRP A 415 -16.14 8.71 2.31
N LEU A 416 -17.45 8.82 2.60
CA LEU A 416 -18.35 9.71 1.89
C LEU A 416 -17.94 11.19 2.06
N LEU A 417 -17.62 11.61 3.29
CA LEU A 417 -17.22 13.00 3.56
C LEU A 417 -15.86 13.33 2.90
N GLY A 418 -14.90 12.43 2.95
CA GLY A 418 -13.63 12.62 2.25
C GLY A 418 -13.80 12.69 0.74
N MET A 419 -14.73 11.90 0.18
CA MET A 419 -15.07 11.93 -1.24
C MET A 419 -15.76 13.23 -1.67
N ILE A 420 -16.70 13.73 -0.86
CA ILE A 420 -17.33 15.03 -1.10
C ILE A 420 -16.27 16.14 -1.09
N PHE A 421 -15.31 16.06 -0.17
CA PHE A 421 -14.23 17.03 -0.11
C PHE A 421 -13.31 16.94 -1.33
N LEU A 422 -12.96 15.74 -1.78
CA LEU A 422 -12.19 15.52 -3.00
C LEU A 422 -12.94 16.06 -4.24
N TYR A 423 -14.26 15.86 -4.27
CA TYR A 423 -15.12 16.44 -5.32
C TYR A 423 -15.03 17.98 -5.31
N MET A 424 -15.17 18.60 -4.15
CA MET A 424 -15.06 20.06 -4.02
C MET A 424 -13.67 20.56 -4.44
N GLU A 425 -12.61 19.83 -4.10
CA GLU A 425 -11.24 20.17 -4.48
C GLU A 425 -11.06 20.17 -6.01
N VAL A 426 -11.58 19.17 -6.69
CA VAL A 426 -11.50 19.04 -8.15
C VAL A 426 -12.32 20.14 -8.86
N TYR A 427 -13.55 20.42 -8.42
CA TYR A 427 -14.46 21.30 -9.16
C TYR A 427 -14.43 22.77 -8.72
N PHE A 428 -14.15 23.06 -7.44
CA PHE A 428 -14.22 24.43 -6.92
C PHE A 428 -12.85 25.09 -6.74
N PHE A 429 -11.84 24.32 -6.33
CA PHE A 429 -10.54 24.93 -6.01
C PHE A 429 -9.54 24.90 -7.17
N ASN A 430 -9.86 24.23 -8.29
CA ASN A 430 -8.97 24.15 -9.46
C ASN A 430 -7.49 23.81 -9.11
N PHE A 431 -7.28 23.07 -8.02
CA PHE A 431 -5.95 22.67 -7.53
C PHE A 431 -5.18 21.78 -8.51
N TRP A 432 -5.82 21.44 -9.63
CA TRP A 432 -5.39 20.41 -10.59
C TRP A 432 -4.93 20.97 -11.93
N LYS A 433 -4.88 22.29 -12.08
CA LYS A 433 -4.33 22.95 -13.28
C LYS A 433 -2.83 23.19 -13.17
#